data_94ee39958179d6d8a0943df729b66d8b
#
_entry.id   94ee39958179d6d8a0943df729b66d8b
#
_cell.length_a   1.000
_cell.length_b   1.000
_cell.length_c   1.000
_cell.angle_alpha   90.00
_cell.angle_beta   90.00
_cell.angle_gamma   90.00
#
_symmetry.space_group_name_H-M   'P 1'
#
loop_
_entity.id
_entity.type
_entity.pdbx_description
1 polymer ?
#
loop_
_entity_poly.entity_id
_entity_poly.type
_entity_poly.pdbx_seq_one_letter_code
_entity_poly.pdbx_strand_id
1 'polypeptide(L)'
;FPDDAVKWRRVATSIHDNFEVFFDPQKGAYRKGFLLKEDGSLAFDNTLDVSSAFGVVMFAGKEFGAEKTLKSIEAIESTLLDKSPSGGLPRYEKDDYFASDPPHMGNPWFVATLWLVQYYVRTQQIDKAKHYVDWMIDKALPSGVWSEQINPSTGEPLSVAPLVWSHAEFINTALDISHAQQPKKP
;
A
#
# COMPACT_ATOMS: atom_id res chain seq x y z
N PHE A 1 -24.02 21.27 3.17
CA PHE A 1 -22.85 22.06 3.63
C PHE A 1 -22.12 22.73 2.43
N PRO A 2 -22.75 23.67 1.68
CA PRO A 2 -22.16 24.25 0.47
C PRO A 2 -20.88 25.05 0.74
N ASP A 3 -20.84 25.81 1.82
CA ASP A 3 -19.68 26.65 2.18
C ASP A 3 -18.47 25.83 2.59
N ASP A 4 -18.70 24.73 3.30
CA ASP A 4 -17.64 23.77 3.65
C ASP A 4 -17.10 23.06 2.40
N ALA A 5 -17.95 22.72 1.46
CA ALA A 5 -17.54 22.08 0.21
C ALA A 5 -16.60 22.99 -0.60
N VAL A 6 -16.85 24.30 -0.64
CA VAL A 6 -15.96 25.27 -1.30
C VAL A 6 -14.60 25.32 -0.59
N LYS A 7 -14.61 25.40 0.74
CA LYS A 7 -13.38 25.40 1.54
C LYS A 7 -12.55 24.12 1.32
N TRP A 8 -13.17 22.96 1.40
CA TRP A 8 -12.48 21.68 1.23
C TRP A 8 -11.93 21.50 -0.18
N ARG A 9 -12.67 21.91 -1.20
CA ARG A 9 -12.19 21.89 -2.58
C ARG A 9 -10.95 22.77 -2.77
N ARG A 10 -10.94 23.97 -2.19
CA ARG A 10 -9.75 24.84 -2.25
C ARG A 10 -8.53 24.19 -1.58
N VAL A 11 -8.72 23.55 -0.41
CA VAL A 11 -7.64 22.83 0.27
C VAL A 11 -7.16 21.64 -0.58
N ALA A 12 -8.07 20.86 -1.13
CA ALA A 12 -7.73 19.72 -2.00
C ALA A 12 -6.93 20.19 -3.24
N THR A 13 -7.35 21.29 -3.89
CA THR A 13 -6.60 21.87 -5.01
C THR A 13 -5.21 22.31 -4.56
N SER A 14 -5.08 22.98 -3.41
CA SER A 14 -3.76 23.39 -2.90
C SER A 14 -2.84 22.21 -2.60
N ILE A 15 -3.38 21.11 -2.07
CA ILE A 15 -2.61 19.88 -1.85
C ILE A 15 -2.17 19.32 -3.20
N HIS A 16 -3.09 19.21 -4.16
CA HIS A 16 -2.82 18.70 -5.50
C HIS A 16 -1.70 19.49 -6.19
N ASP A 17 -1.79 20.84 -6.21
CA ASP A 17 -0.83 21.70 -6.89
C ASP A 17 0.59 21.64 -6.28
N ASN A 18 0.70 21.23 -5.01
CA ASN A 18 1.98 21.10 -4.31
C ASN A 18 2.44 19.65 -4.15
N PHE A 19 1.73 18.68 -4.71
CA PHE A 19 2.03 17.26 -4.47
C PHE A 19 3.30 16.77 -5.16
N GLU A 20 3.74 17.44 -6.21
CA GLU A 20 4.93 17.07 -6.99
C GLU A 20 6.21 16.98 -6.15
N VAL A 21 6.33 17.77 -5.09
CA VAL A 21 7.48 17.78 -4.17
C VAL A 21 7.68 16.42 -3.46
N PHE A 22 6.60 15.63 -3.37
CA PHE A 22 6.66 14.31 -2.71
C PHE A 22 7.14 13.18 -3.62
N PHE A 23 7.34 13.40 -4.89
CA PHE A 23 7.92 12.40 -5.76
C PHE A 23 9.46 12.52 -5.78
N ASP A 24 10.15 11.41 -5.52
CA ASP A 24 11.60 11.30 -5.64
C ASP A 24 11.97 10.78 -7.04
N PRO A 25 12.51 11.62 -7.94
CA PRO A 25 12.84 11.16 -9.28
C PRO A 25 14.03 10.19 -9.31
N GLN A 26 14.88 10.17 -8.28
CA GLN A 26 16.01 9.24 -8.20
C GLN A 26 15.57 7.83 -7.81
N LYS A 27 14.62 7.73 -6.88
CA LYS A 27 13.99 6.44 -6.53
C LYS A 27 12.88 6.04 -7.49
N GLY A 28 12.31 6.99 -8.23
CA GLY A 28 11.12 6.75 -9.05
C GLY A 28 9.87 6.50 -8.20
N ALA A 29 9.80 7.01 -6.98
CA ALA A 29 8.72 6.69 -6.05
C ALA A 29 8.29 7.90 -5.22
N TYR A 30 7.07 7.87 -4.70
CA TYR A 30 6.63 8.83 -3.70
C TYR A 30 7.38 8.62 -2.40
N ARG A 31 7.80 9.75 -1.79
CA ARG A 31 8.50 9.80 -0.50
C ARG A 31 7.56 9.38 0.63
N LYS A 32 8.12 8.76 1.67
CA LYS A 32 7.37 8.43 2.89
C LYS A 32 6.86 9.69 3.60
N GLY A 33 7.66 10.73 3.64
CA GLY A 33 7.28 11.97 4.30
C GLY A 33 8.36 13.03 4.31
N PHE A 34 8.20 14.02 5.16
CA PHE A 34 9.19 15.06 5.39
C PHE A 34 9.09 15.63 6.81
N LEU A 35 10.16 16.24 7.23
CA LEU A 35 10.21 17.09 8.43
C LEU A 35 10.44 18.54 8.01
N LEU A 36 9.64 19.44 8.55
CA LEU A 36 9.89 20.87 8.44
C LEU A 36 10.93 21.26 9.49
N LYS A 37 12.09 21.76 9.04
CA LYS A 37 13.15 22.21 9.91
C LYS A 37 12.88 23.63 10.45
N GLU A 38 13.61 24.03 11.48
CA GLU A 38 13.49 25.37 12.09
C GLU A 38 13.79 26.51 11.10
N ASP A 39 14.67 26.29 10.13
CA ASP A 39 15.02 27.23 9.07
C ASP A 39 13.98 27.30 7.93
N GLY A 40 12.88 26.55 8.04
CA GLY A 40 11.81 26.48 7.03
C GLY A 40 12.12 25.54 5.86
N SER A 41 13.29 24.90 5.82
CA SER A 41 13.60 23.89 4.80
C SER A 41 12.95 22.54 5.09
N LEU A 42 12.78 21.71 4.04
CA LEU A 42 12.24 20.36 4.15
C LEU A 42 13.37 19.32 4.20
N ALA A 43 13.33 18.43 5.18
CA ALA A 43 14.13 17.22 5.20
C ALA A 43 13.24 16.04 4.78
N PHE A 44 13.48 15.48 3.60
CA PHE A 44 12.70 14.39 3.06
C PHE A 44 13.10 13.05 3.63
N ASP A 45 12.10 12.24 3.97
CA ASP A 45 12.25 10.79 4.17
C ASP A 45 11.97 10.09 2.84
N ASN A 46 13.05 9.65 2.18
CA ASN A 46 13.00 8.96 0.89
C ASN A 46 12.86 7.43 1.04
N THR A 47 12.51 6.93 2.22
CA THR A 47 12.17 5.51 2.43
C THR A 47 11.03 5.13 1.49
N LEU A 48 11.18 4.00 0.80
CA LEU A 48 10.10 3.45 -0.02
C LEU A 48 9.01 2.93 0.89
N ASP A 49 7.80 3.46 0.75
CA ASP A 49 6.67 3.21 1.63
C ASP A 49 5.41 2.90 0.80
N VAL A 50 4.81 1.74 1.09
CA VAL A 50 3.64 1.24 0.37
C VAL A 50 2.44 2.17 0.55
N SER A 51 2.27 2.73 1.75
CA SER A 51 1.13 3.61 2.05
C SER A 51 1.15 4.91 1.26
N SER A 52 2.34 5.43 0.97
CA SER A 52 2.51 6.64 0.14
C SER A 52 2.01 6.42 -1.29
N ALA A 53 2.39 5.31 -1.93
CA ALA A 53 1.89 4.96 -3.26
C ALA A 53 0.40 4.61 -3.25
N PHE A 54 -0.05 3.85 -2.25
CA PHE A 54 -1.45 3.49 -2.07
C PHE A 54 -2.34 4.70 -1.88
N GLY A 55 -1.92 5.67 -1.06
CA GLY A 55 -2.66 6.92 -0.85
C GLY A 55 -2.93 7.64 -2.17
N VAL A 56 -1.96 7.69 -3.08
CA VAL A 56 -2.14 8.28 -4.42
C VAL A 56 -3.11 7.44 -5.27
N VAL A 57 -2.93 6.12 -5.31
CA VAL A 57 -3.81 5.20 -6.07
C VAL A 57 -5.28 5.35 -5.65
N MET A 58 -5.53 5.50 -4.36
CA MET A 58 -6.90 5.50 -3.81
C MET A 58 -7.57 6.86 -3.80
N PHE A 59 -6.83 7.92 -3.55
CA PHE A 59 -7.42 9.21 -3.19
C PHE A 59 -7.08 10.37 -4.12
N ALA A 60 -6.01 10.27 -4.94
CA ALA A 60 -5.58 11.40 -5.77
C ALA A 60 -6.35 11.56 -7.09
N GLY A 61 -7.25 10.62 -7.43
CA GLY A 61 -8.03 10.66 -8.66
C GLY A 61 -7.33 10.02 -9.86
N LYS A 62 -8.10 9.75 -10.93
CA LYS A 62 -7.63 8.96 -12.08
C LYS A 62 -6.54 9.66 -12.92
N GLU A 63 -6.51 10.98 -12.88
CA GLU A 63 -5.63 11.80 -13.71
C GLU A 63 -4.32 12.18 -13.00
N PHE A 64 -4.25 11.92 -11.70
CA PHE A 64 -3.13 12.37 -10.90
C PHE A 64 -1.95 11.42 -11.04
N GLY A 65 -0.88 11.91 -11.67
CA GLY A 65 0.44 11.27 -11.63
C GLY A 65 0.49 9.81 -12.08
N ALA A 66 -0.33 9.38 -13.05
CA ALA A 66 -0.42 7.97 -13.46
C ALA A 66 0.96 7.35 -13.74
N GLU A 67 1.86 8.07 -14.42
CA GLU A 67 3.22 7.61 -14.67
C GLU A 67 4.04 7.49 -13.37
N LYS A 68 3.93 8.47 -12.47
CA LYS A 68 4.64 8.47 -11.18
C LYS A 68 4.11 7.40 -10.25
N THR A 69 2.80 7.17 -10.27
CA THR A 69 2.17 6.07 -9.54
C THR A 69 2.67 4.72 -10.05
N LEU A 70 2.71 4.52 -11.37
CA LEU A 70 3.24 3.30 -11.97
C LEU A 70 4.70 3.06 -11.55
N LYS A 71 5.56 4.08 -11.68
CA LYS A 71 6.96 4.00 -11.24
C LYS A 71 7.09 3.66 -9.75
N SER A 72 6.25 4.25 -8.91
CA SER A 72 6.25 3.95 -7.47
C SER A 72 5.86 2.50 -7.18
N ILE A 73 4.87 1.97 -7.89
CA ILE A 73 4.47 0.56 -7.77
C ILE A 73 5.59 -0.35 -8.28
N GLU A 74 6.21 -0.07 -9.42
CA GLU A 74 7.34 -0.82 -9.95
C GLU A 74 8.54 -0.83 -8.96
N ALA A 75 8.82 0.30 -8.32
CA ALA A 75 9.85 0.38 -7.28
C ALA A 75 9.49 -0.49 -6.06
N ILE A 76 8.22 -0.47 -5.62
CA ILE A 76 7.72 -1.32 -4.53
C ILE A 76 7.82 -2.80 -4.90
N GLU A 77 7.34 -3.21 -6.07
CA GLU A 77 7.41 -4.59 -6.54
C GLU A 77 8.86 -5.09 -6.60
N SER A 78 9.75 -4.29 -7.18
CA SER A 78 11.15 -4.69 -7.34
C SER A 78 11.94 -4.76 -6.05
N THR A 79 11.62 -3.90 -5.07
CA THR A 79 12.41 -3.72 -3.84
C THR A 79 11.84 -4.46 -2.65
N LEU A 80 10.51 -4.51 -2.51
CA LEU A 80 9.85 -4.97 -1.28
C LEU A 80 9.05 -6.26 -1.47
N LEU A 81 8.43 -6.46 -2.63
CA LEU A 81 7.51 -7.59 -2.83
C LEU A 81 8.27 -8.93 -2.85
N ASP A 82 7.78 -9.90 -2.08
CA ASP A 82 8.28 -11.27 -2.01
C ASP A 82 9.80 -11.36 -1.74
N LYS A 83 10.34 -10.44 -0.93
CA LYS A 83 11.76 -10.45 -0.53
C LYS A 83 12.04 -11.34 0.68
N SER A 84 11.05 -12.05 1.16
CA SER A 84 11.16 -13.04 2.23
C SER A 84 10.57 -14.39 1.82
N PRO A 85 11.00 -15.53 2.44
CA PRO A 85 10.46 -16.85 2.14
C PRO A 85 8.94 -16.99 2.30
N SER A 86 8.35 -16.20 3.20
CA SER A 86 6.90 -16.22 3.43
C SER A 86 6.10 -15.45 2.38
N GLY A 87 6.76 -14.69 1.49
CA GLY A 87 6.12 -13.83 0.49
C GLY A 87 5.47 -12.59 1.08
N GLY A 88 4.70 -11.87 0.26
CA GLY A 88 3.98 -10.67 0.66
C GLY A 88 4.83 -9.40 0.71
N LEU A 89 4.31 -8.35 1.34
CA LEU A 89 4.84 -7.01 1.26
C LEU A 89 4.96 -6.37 2.65
N PRO A 90 6.17 -5.88 3.07
CA PRO A 90 6.30 -5.06 4.26
C PRO A 90 5.67 -3.67 4.02
N ARG A 91 5.46 -2.89 5.08
CA ARG A 91 4.92 -1.52 4.97
C ARG A 91 5.90 -0.57 4.25
N TYR A 92 7.19 -0.68 4.59
CA TYR A 92 8.25 0.16 4.04
C TYR A 92 9.62 -0.51 4.15
N GLU A 93 10.62 0.05 3.48
CA GLU A 93 12.00 -0.44 3.53
C GLU A 93 12.52 -0.49 4.97
N LYS A 94 13.01 -1.66 5.39
CA LYS A 94 13.59 -1.88 6.72
C LYS A 94 12.61 -1.58 7.85
N ASP A 95 11.33 -1.95 7.65
CA ASP A 95 10.33 -1.88 8.70
C ASP A 95 10.79 -2.73 9.90
N ASP A 96 11.12 -2.07 11.00
CA ASP A 96 11.65 -2.68 12.22
C ASP A 96 10.57 -2.97 13.28
N TYR A 97 9.32 -2.65 12.98
CA TYR A 97 8.22 -2.89 13.91
C TYR A 97 7.96 -4.39 14.06
N PHE A 98 8.18 -4.93 15.25
CA PHE A 98 8.17 -6.35 15.55
C PHE A 98 9.10 -7.18 14.64
N ALA A 99 10.18 -6.58 14.14
CA ALA A 99 11.13 -7.26 13.28
C ALA A 99 11.66 -8.53 13.99
N SER A 100 11.46 -9.69 13.33
CA SER A 100 11.79 -10.99 13.90
C SER A 100 13.05 -11.60 13.30
N ASP A 101 13.36 -11.30 12.05
CA ASP A 101 14.44 -11.91 11.28
C ASP A 101 15.17 -10.89 10.39
N PRO A 102 16.18 -10.17 10.88
CA PRO A 102 17.11 -9.49 10.01
C PRO A 102 17.93 -10.52 9.20
N PRO A 103 18.27 -10.29 7.93
CA PRO A 103 18.26 -9.02 7.21
C PRO A 103 17.06 -8.78 6.28
N HIS A 104 15.89 -9.33 6.54
CA HIS A 104 14.71 -9.08 5.72
C HIS A 104 14.32 -7.58 5.68
N MET A 105 13.59 -7.20 4.64
CA MET A 105 13.17 -5.80 4.44
C MET A 105 12.05 -5.35 5.38
N GLY A 106 11.65 -6.20 6.30
CA GLY A 106 10.56 -6.07 7.24
C GLY A 106 9.63 -7.27 7.18
N ASN A 107 8.74 -7.37 8.14
CA ASN A 107 7.75 -8.45 8.15
C ASN A 107 6.67 -8.17 7.08
N PRO A 108 6.16 -9.19 6.38
CA PRO A 108 5.00 -9.02 5.50
C PRO A 108 3.74 -8.64 6.29
N TRP A 109 3.02 -7.64 5.79
CA TRP A 109 1.76 -7.18 6.33
C TRP A 109 0.61 -7.52 5.39
N PHE A 110 -0.47 -8.06 5.92
CA PHE A 110 -1.65 -8.35 5.12
C PHE A 110 -2.23 -7.11 4.47
N VAL A 111 -2.39 -6.03 5.24
CA VAL A 111 -2.93 -4.77 4.74
C VAL A 111 -2.07 -4.16 3.63
N ALA A 112 -0.75 -4.15 3.78
CA ALA A 112 0.16 -3.60 2.77
C ALA A 112 0.10 -4.42 1.47
N THR A 113 0.06 -5.74 1.57
CA THR A 113 -0.09 -6.63 0.42
C THR A 113 -1.44 -6.42 -0.27
N LEU A 114 -2.54 -6.28 0.48
CA LEU A 114 -3.88 -6.05 -0.08
C LEU A 114 -3.99 -4.68 -0.78
N TRP A 115 -3.31 -3.65 -0.32
CA TRP A 115 -3.26 -2.36 -1.03
C TRP A 115 -2.64 -2.50 -2.42
N LEU A 116 -1.58 -3.30 -2.55
CA LEU A 116 -1.01 -3.61 -3.87
C LEU A 116 -2.00 -4.42 -4.71
N VAL A 117 -2.71 -5.38 -4.11
CA VAL A 117 -3.75 -6.16 -4.80
C VAL A 117 -4.87 -5.26 -5.34
N GLN A 118 -5.32 -4.28 -4.57
CA GLN A 118 -6.32 -3.30 -5.03
C GLN A 118 -5.81 -2.48 -6.23
N TYR A 119 -4.53 -2.14 -6.28
CA TYR A 119 -3.92 -1.55 -7.47
C TYR A 119 -3.98 -2.50 -8.67
N TYR A 120 -3.65 -3.78 -8.49
CA TYR A 120 -3.74 -4.78 -9.57
C TYR A 120 -5.17 -4.91 -10.11
N VAL A 121 -6.17 -4.92 -9.24
CA VAL A 121 -7.59 -4.96 -9.66
C VAL A 121 -7.93 -3.72 -10.50
N ARG A 122 -7.56 -2.52 -10.05
CA ARG A 122 -7.81 -1.26 -10.76
C ARG A 122 -7.13 -1.18 -12.13
N THR A 123 -5.98 -1.83 -12.27
CA THR A 123 -5.21 -1.90 -13.53
C THR A 123 -5.48 -3.16 -14.33
N GLN A 124 -6.53 -3.93 -13.98
CA GLN A 124 -6.96 -5.15 -14.67
C GLN A 124 -5.94 -6.29 -14.67
N GLN A 125 -5.00 -6.29 -13.72
CA GLN A 125 -4.04 -7.38 -13.53
C GLN A 125 -4.65 -8.47 -12.61
N ILE A 126 -5.77 -9.05 -13.01
CA ILE A 126 -6.61 -9.90 -12.16
C ILE A 126 -5.90 -11.17 -11.69
N ASP A 127 -5.03 -11.75 -12.50
CA ASP A 127 -4.30 -12.98 -12.12
C ASP A 127 -3.29 -12.69 -10.99
N LYS A 128 -2.59 -11.55 -11.05
CA LYS A 128 -1.75 -11.11 -9.93
C LYS A 128 -2.57 -10.85 -8.67
N ALA A 129 -3.72 -10.19 -8.83
CA ALA A 129 -4.61 -9.93 -7.70
C ALA A 129 -5.05 -11.23 -7.01
N LYS A 130 -5.49 -12.22 -7.78
CA LYS A 130 -5.88 -13.54 -7.24
C LYS A 130 -4.74 -14.25 -6.55
N HIS A 131 -3.54 -14.24 -7.12
CA HIS A 131 -2.37 -14.87 -6.53
C HIS A 131 -2.12 -14.40 -5.08
N TYR A 132 -2.21 -13.09 -4.81
CA TYR A 132 -2.00 -12.57 -3.46
C TYR A 132 -3.23 -12.72 -2.55
N VAL A 133 -4.42 -12.81 -3.09
CA VAL A 133 -5.60 -13.22 -2.30
C VAL A 133 -5.46 -14.67 -1.84
N ASP A 134 -5.04 -15.56 -2.73
CA ASP A 134 -4.79 -16.97 -2.39
C ASP A 134 -3.65 -17.08 -1.34
N TRP A 135 -2.56 -16.31 -1.54
CA TRP A 135 -1.49 -16.21 -0.53
C TRP A 135 -2.04 -15.79 0.84
N MET A 136 -2.92 -14.80 0.89
CA MET A 136 -3.53 -14.37 2.16
C MET A 136 -4.41 -15.46 2.77
N ILE A 137 -5.20 -16.15 1.98
CA ILE A 137 -6.05 -17.26 2.44
C ILE A 137 -5.21 -18.38 3.05
N ASP A 138 -4.10 -18.73 2.40
CA ASP A 138 -3.17 -19.77 2.86
C ASP A 138 -2.48 -19.40 4.19
N LYS A 139 -2.38 -18.12 4.52
CA LYS A 139 -1.79 -17.61 5.76
C LYS A 139 -2.81 -17.33 6.88
N ALA A 140 -4.07 -17.66 6.66
CA ALA A 140 -5.07 -17.55 7.72
C ALA A 140 -4.80 -18.54 8.85
N LEU A 141 -5.09 -18.11 10.08
CA LEU A 141 -5.13 -19.02 11.23
C LEU A 141 -6.18 -20.11 11.03
N PRO A 142 -6.12 -21.26 11.72
CA PRO A 142 -7.14 -22.31 11.63
C PRO A 142 -8.56 -21.83 11.95
N SER A 143 -8.69 -20.74 12.69
CA SER A 143 -9.97 -20.07 12.97
C SER A 143 -10.50 -19.22 11.83
N GLY A 144 -9.76 -19.07 10.72
CA GLY A 144 -10.11 -18.23 9.58
C GLY A 144 -9.83 -16.73 9.80
N VAL A 145 -9.08 -16.35 10.83
CA VAL A 145 -8.70 -14.95 11.07
C VAL A 145 -7.25 -14.67 10.68
N TRP A 146 -6.93 -13.40 10.44
CA TRP A 146 -5.58 -12.93 10.12
C TRP A 146 -5.02 -12.07 11.24
N SER A 147 -3.70 -12.21 11.43
CA SER A 147 -2.90 -11.32 12.25
C SER A 147 -2.63 -9.98 11.54
N GLU A 148 -1.89 -9.12 12.19
CA GLU A 148 -1.39 -7.88 11.61
C GLU A 148 -0.32 -8.17 10.54
N GLN A 149 0.62 -9.04 10.87
CA GLN A 149 1.78 -9.39 10.06
C GLN A 149 2.15 -10.86 10.29
N ILE A 150 3.08 -11.35 9.47
CA ILE A 150 3.62 -12.70 9.60
C ILE A 150 5.15 -12.68 9.67
N ASN A 151 5.72 -13.72 10.25
CA ASN A 151 7.16 -13.94 10.28
C ASN A 151 7.70 -14.12 8.84
N PRO A 152 8.72 -13.34 8.43
CA PRO A 152 9.23 -13.39 7.07
C PRO A 152 9.88 -14.72 6.68
N SER A 153 10.38 -15.50 7.65
CA SER A 153 11.02 -16.79 7.39
C SER A 153 10.05 -17.97 7.49
N THR A 154 9.16 -17.96 8.49
CA THR A 154 8.29 -19.12 8.79
C THR A 154 6.85 -18.95 8.30
N GLY A 155 6.40 -17.72 8.09
CA GLY A 155 4.99 -17.43 7.79
C GLY A 155 4.07 -17.49 9.01
N GLU A 156 4.60 -17.71 10.20
CA GLU A 156 3.84 -17.71 11.45
C GLU A 156 3.23 -16.34 11.75
N PRO A 157 2.04 -16.28 12.36
CA PRO A 157 1.41 -15.02 12.73
C PRO A 157 2.27 -14.22 13.71
N LEU A 158 2.35 -12.91 13.49
CA LEU A 158 3.03 -11.97 14.37
C LEU A 158 2.09 -10.82 14.75
N SER A 159 2.39 -10.21 15.92
CA SER A 159 1.63 -9.10 16.49
C SER A 159 0.19 -9.52 16.81
N VAL A 160 -0.76 -8.59 16.76
CA VAL A 160 -2.16 -8.82 17.17
C VAL A 160 -2.92 -9.69 16.16
N ALA A 161 -3.71 -10.64 16.66
CA ALA A 161 -4.68 -11.43 15.90
C ALA A 161 -5.96 -11.62 16.74
N PRO A 162 -7.16 -11.40 16.13
CA PRO A 162 -7.41 -10.86 14.80
C PRO A 162 -7.11 -9.35 14.70
N LEU A 163 -6.64 -8.90 13.56
CA LEU A 163 -6.60 -7.46 13.23
C LEU A 163 -7.78 -7.11 12.33
N VAL A 164 -8.69 -6.27 12.81
CA VAL A 164 -9.88 -5.85 12.05
C VAL A 164 -9.51 -5.20 10.72
N TRP A 165 -8.41 -4.44 10.67
CA TRP A 165 -7.94 -3.79 9.45
C TRP A 165 -7.57 -4.81 8.35
N SER A 166 -6.87 -5.89 8.69
CA SER A 166 -6.57 -6.97 7.74
C SER A 166 -7.85 -7.57 7.13
N HIS A 167 -8.88 -7.78 7.97
CA HIS A 167 -10.18 -8.32 7.52
C HIS A 167 -10.96 -7.33 6.66
N ALA A 168 -10.98 -6.06 7.04
CA ALA A 168 -11.67 -5.01 6.29
C ALA A 168 -11.07 -4.85 4.89
N GLU A 169 -9.75 -4.82 4.78
CA GLU A 169 -9.08 -4.71 3.46
C GLU A 169 -9.25 -5.98 2.62
N PHE A 170 -9.34 -7.16 3.24
CA PHE A 170 -9.67 -8.38 2.53
C PHE A 170 -11.08 -8.32 1.92
N ILE A 171 -12.07 -7.87 2.69
CA ILE A 171 -13.43 -7.71 2.21
C ILE A 171 -13.50 -6.71 1.06
N ASN A 172 -12.86 -5.54 1.21
CA ASN A 172 -12.78 -4.53 0.15
C ASN A 172 -12.16 -5.11 -1.13
N THR A 173 -11.05 -5.82 -1.00
CA THR A 173 -10.35 -6.44 -2.14
C THR A 173 -11.20 -7.52 -2.83
N ALA A 174 -11.88 -8.36 -2.05
CA ALA A 174 -12.78 -9.40 -2.61
C ALA A 174 -13.95 -8.80 -3.39
N LEU A 175 -14.52 -7.71 -2.86
CA LEU A 175 -15.59 -6.96 -3.53
C LEU A 175 -15.08 -6.31 -4.82
N ASP A 176 -13.90 -5.68 -4.80
CA ASP A 176 -13.28 -5.05 -5.97
C ASP A 176 -13.03 -6.09 -7.08
N ILE A 177 -12.51 -7.27 -6.75
CA ILE A 177 -12.32 -8.37 -7.71
C ILE A 177 -13.67 -8.82 -8.29
N SER A 178 -14.67 -9.01 -7.44
CA SER A 178 -16.01 -9.40 -7.88
C SER A 178 -16.61 -8.39 -8.86
N HIS A 179 -16.49 -7.10 -8.56
CA HIS A 179 -16.97 -6.02 -9.43
C HIS A 179 -16.19 -5.95 -10.76
N ALA A 180 -14.87 -6.14 -10.71
CA ALA A 180 -14.03 -6.10 -11.92
C ALA A 180 -14.32 -7.24 -12.90
N GLN A 181 -14.86 -8.35 -12.43
CA GLN A 181 -15.23 -9.52 -13.23
C GLN A 181 -16.68 -9.47 -13.77
N GLN A 182 -17.50 -8.53 -13.30
CA GLN A 182 -18.85 -8.38 -13.85
C GLN A 182 -18.79 -7.78 -15.25
N PRO A 183 -19.61 -8.27 -16.18
CA PRO A 183 -19.74 -7.66 -17.49
C PRO A 183 -20.16 -6.18 -17.31
N LYS A 184 -19.44 -5.27 -17.95
CA LYS A 184 -19.85 -3.86 -17.97
C LYS A 184 -21.27 -3.82 -18.57
N LYS A 185 -22.23 -3.33 -17.78
CA LYS A 185 -23.57 -3.09 -18.33
C LYS A 185 -23.46 -2.13 -19.50
N PRO A 186 -24.14 -2.42 -20.61
CA PRO A 186 -24.12 -1.57 -21.81
C PRO A 186 -24.65 -0.17 -21.54
#